data_84320770a49ce84bc29d7d86d0d31372
#
_entry.id   84320770a49ce84bc29d7d86d0d31372
#
_cell.length_a   1.000
_cell.length_b   1.000
_cell.length_c   1.000
_cell.angle_alpha   90.00
_cell.angle_beta   90.00
_cell.angle_gamma   90.00
#
_symmetry.space_group_name_H-M   'P 1'
#
loop_
_entity.id
_entity.type
_entity.pdbx_description
1 polymer ?
#
loop_
_entity_poly.entity_id
_entity_poly.type
_entity_poly.pdbx_seq_one_letter_code
_entity_poly.pdbx_strand_id
1 'polypeptide(L)'
;MEWPNKLICFATGSIGEIPGRFEPIDETRKRLKEEGADISFSRVPKKWFVKGDKDKNYYLCTNAVQNVSSETADNALKAMKNWSGIDNLKNIKNETLIVWGDKDTSYNFEQVDTLNKNIKNSKLEIFKDCAHNVHLEEADKFNKLIKDFIN
;
A
#
# COMPACT_ATOMS: atom_id res chain seq x y z
N MET A 1 2.53 -22.72 -16.78
CA MET A 1 2.00 -21.38 -16.40
C MET A 1 3.14 -20.40 -16.66
N GLU A 2 2.95 -19.50 -17.60
CA GLU A 2 3.96 -18.45 -17.85
C GLU A 2 3.89 -17.42 -16.73
N TRP A 3 5.03 -17.12 -16.13
CA TRP A 3 5.14 -16.04 -15.14
C TRP A 3 5.09 -14.70 -15.86
N PRO A 4 4.51 -13.65 -15.25
CA PRO A 4 4.53 -12.31 -15.84
C PRO A 4 5.98 -11.85 -16.07
N ASN A 5 6.25 -11.19 -17.18
CA ASN A 5 7.59 -10.69 -17.48
C ASN A 5 7.98 -9.47 -16.62
N LYS A 6 7.01 -8.67 -16.21
CA LYS A 6 7.17 -7.45 -15.43
C LYS A 6 6.35 -7.48 -14.17
N LEU A 7 6.84 -6.86 -13.09
CA LEU A 7 6.17 -6.74 -11.79
C LEU A 7 6.09 -5.28 -11.39
N ILE A 8 4.94 -4.87 -10.86
CA ILE A 8 4.77 -3.54 -10.27
C ILE A 8 4.41 -3.70 -8.79
N CYS A 9 5.30 -3.20 -7.92
CA CYS A 9 5.08 -3.10 -6.49
C CYS A 9 4.64 -1.67 -6.17
N PHE A 10 3.35 -1.46 -5.98
CA PHE A 10 2.76 -0.15 -5.73
C PHE A 10 2.22 -0.07 -4.31
N ALA A 11 2.61 0.99 -3.57
CA ALA A 11 2.13 1.28 -2.21
C ALA A 11 2.15 0.03 -1.32
N THR A 12 3.29 -0.68 -1.29
CA THR A 12 3.45 -1.96 -0.59
C THR A 12 4.83 -2.09 0.05
N GLY A 13 5.02 -3.14 0.85
CA GLY A 13 6.28 -3.45 1.51
C GLY A 13 6.57 -4.94 1.52
N SER A 14 7.66 -5.31 2.19
CA SER A 14 8.14 -6.69 2.30
C SER A 14 7.62 -7.45 3.52
N ILE A 15 7.00 -6.73 4.46
CA ILE A 15 6.39 -7.28 5.68
C ILE A 15 5.05 -6.62 5.95
N GLY A 16 4.18 -7.27 6.69
CA GLY A 16 2.86 -6.72 7.02
C GLY A 16 2.85 -5.86 8.28
N GLU A 17 3.49 -6.31 9.38
CA GLU A 17 3.65 -5.50 10.61
C GLU A 17 4.87 -4.58 10.46
N ILE A 18 4.63 -3.33 10.11
CA ILE A 18 5.69 -2.36 9.78
C ILE A 18 6.00 -1.50 11.00
N PRO A 19 7.27 -1.42 11.44
CA PRO A 19 7.68 -0.45 12.45
C PRO A 19 7.36 0.97 12.00
N GLY A 20 6.75 1.75 12.88
CA GLY A 20 6.39 3.14 12.58
C GLY A 20 5.14 3.33 11.71
N ARG A 21 4.37 2.27 11.45
CA ARG A 21 3.03 2.39 10.86
C ARG A 21 2.17 3.35 11.70
N PHE A 22 1.32 4.14 11.03
CA PHE A 22 0.47 5.15 11.69
C PHE A 22 -0.38 4.60 12.85
N GLU A 23 -0.72 3.31 12.85
CA GLU A 23 -1.39 2.58 13.93
C GLU A 23 -0.97 1.10 13.88
N PRO A 24 -0.50 0.48 14.99
CA PRO A 24 -0.20 -0.94 15.03
C PRO A 24 -1.40 -1.80 14.64
N ILE A 25 -1.15 -2.93 13.99
CA ILE A 25 -2.24 -3.81 13.50
C ILE A 25 -3.15 -4.28 14.65
N ASP A 26 -2.59 -4.62 15.81
CA ASP A 26 -3.40 -5.06 16.95
C ASP A 26 -4.32 -3.96 17.48
N GLU A 27 -3.88 -2.70 17.47
CA GLU A 27 -4.73 -1.57 17.85
C GLU A 27 -5.85 -1.35 16.81
N THR A 28 -5.54 -1.45 15.52
CA THR A 28 -6.55 -1.40 14.47
C THR A 28 -7.59 -2.51 14.66
N ARG A 29 -7.16 -3.73 14.95
CA ARG A 29 -8.05 -4.88 15.21
C ARG A 29 -8.90 -4.72 16.46
N LYS A 30 -8.32 -4.16 17.53
CA LYS A 30 -9.06 -3.85 18.76
C LYS A 30 -10.16 -2.84 18.48
N ARG A 31 -9.83 -1.72 17.83
CA ARG A 31 -10.81 -0.70 17.44
C ARG A 31 -11.91 -1.25 16.53
N LEU A 32 -11.52 -2.09 15.56
CA LEU A 32 -12.48 -2.73 14.67
C LEU A 32 -13.54 -3.53 15.43
N LYS A 33 -13.15 -4.20 16.51
CA LYS A 33 -14.08 -4.96 17.38
C LYS A 33 -14.96 -4.05 18.26
N GLU A 34 -14.39 -2.94 18.74
CA GLU A 34 -15.06 -2.02 19.66
C GLU A 34 -16.01 -1.06 18.92
N GLU A 35 -15.61 -0.57 17.75
CA GLU A 35 -16.30 0.49 17.01
C GLU A 35 -17.02 0.00 15.75
N GLY A 36 -16.70 -1.22 15.29
CA GLY A 36 -17.19 -1.76 14.03
C GLY A 36 -16.42 -1.30 12.79
N ALA A 37 -16.74 -1.94 11.65
CA ALA A 37 -16.03 -1.71 10.39
C ALA A 37 -16.26 -0.29 9.83
N ASP A 38 -17.49 0.22 9.89
CA ASP A 38 -17.86 1.51 9.31
C ASP A 38 -17.05 2.67 9.92
N ILE A 39 -16.93 2.70 11.28
CA ILE A 39 -16.17 3.74 11.96
C ILE A 39 -14.67 3.58 11.70
N SER A 40 -14.15 2.36 11.82
CA SER A 40 -12.73 2.06 11.59
C SER A 40 -12.31 2.44 10.18
N PHE A 41 -13.09 2.06 9.16
CA PHE A 41 -12.81 2.37 7.77
C PHE A 41 -13.08 3.82 7.35
N SER A 42 -13.83 4.59 8.11
CA SER A 42 -13.95 6.03 7.87
C SER A 42 -12.64 6.80 8.17
N ARG A 43 -11.77 6.25 9.02
CA ARG A 43 -10.52 6.89 9.45
C ARG A 43 -9.32 6.49 8.60
N VAL A 44 -9.20 5.22 8.24
CA VAL A 44 -8.02 4.68 7.56
C VAL A 44 -7.78 5.36 6.20
N PRO A 45 -8.79 5.51 5.32
CA PRO A 45 -8.60 6.17 4.03
C PRO A 45 -8.12 7.63 4.12
N LYS A 46 -8.39 8.33 5.23
CA LYS A 46 -7.88 9.70 5.43
C LYS A 46 -6.35 9.76 5.43
N LYS A 47 -5.68 8.68 5.85
CA LYS A 47 -4.22 8.58 5.88
C LYS A 47 -3.61 8.25 4.51
N TRP A 48 -4.44 7.88 3.54
CA TRP A 48 -4.00 7.50 2.20
C TRP A 48 -3.86 8.66 1.23
N PHE A 49 -4.24 9.88 1.65
CA PHE A 49 -4.14 11.11 0.87
C PHE A 49 -3.43 12.20 1.67
N VAL A 50 -2.63 13.00 0.99
CA VAL A 50 -2.00 14.18 1.61
C VAL A 50 -3.04 15.16 2.15
N LYS A 51 -4.13 15.35 1.38
CA LYS A 51 -5.25 16.24 1.77
C LYS A 51 -6.29 15.56 2.67
N GLY A 52 -6.06 14.28 3.04
CA GLY A 52 -7.01 13.52 3.84
C GLY A 52 -8.39 13.41 3.18
N ASP A 53 -9.44 13.66 3.98
CA ASP A 53 -10.85 13.63 3.52
C ASP A 53 -11.26 14.82 2.62
N LYS A 54 -10.37 15.79 2.43
CA LYS A 54 -10.57 16.92 1.49
C LYS A 54 -10.09 16.60 0.07
N ASP A 55 -9.48 15.44 -0.14
CA ASP A 55 -9.09 15.05 -1.49
C ASP A 55 -10.32 14.73 -2.34
N LYS A 56 -10.31 15.20 -3.59
CA LYS A 56 -11.43 15.02 -4.53
C LYS A 56 -11.78 13.56 -4.82
N ASN A 57 -10.79 12.67 -4.65
CA ASN A 57 -10.91 11.23 -4.91
C ASN A 57 -11.15 10.41 -3.64
N TYR A 58 -11.24 11.06 -2.46
CA TYR A 58 -11.43 10.37 -1.18
C TYR A 58 -12.66 9.46 -1.16
N TYR A 59 -13.75 9.89 -1.83
CA TYR A 59 -14.99 9.12 -1.91
C TYR A 59 -14.82 7.74 -2.56
N LEU A 60 -13.84 7.56 -3.45
CA LEU A 60 -13.56 6.26 -4.07
C LEU A 60 -13.14 5.22 -3.03
N CYS A 61 -12.30 5.63 -2.08
CA CYS A 61 -11.85 4.75 -1.00
C CYS A 61 -12.97 4.45 0.00
N THR A 62 -13.79 5.45 0.37
CA THR A 62 -14.90 5.23 1.28
C THR A 62 -15.97 4.33 0.68
N ASN A 63 -16.27 4.49 -0.62
CA ASN A 63 -17.21 3.59 -1.30
C ASN A 63 -16.71 2.15 -1.39
N ALA A 64 -15.39 1.96 -1.58
CA ALA A 64 -14.81 0.62 -1.69
C ALA A 64 -14.91 -0.18 -0.37
N VAL A 65 -14.96 0.48 0.77
CA VAL A 65 -14.98 -0.18 2.09
C VAL A 65 -16.38 -0.33 2.71
N GLN A 66 -17.41 0.26 2.10
CA GLN A 66 -18.78 0.28 2.65
C GLN A 66 -19.40 -1.10 2.95
N ASN A 67 -18.96 -2.14 2.28
CA ASN A 67 -19.52 -3.49 2.39
C ASN A 67 -18.55 -4.49 3.03
N VAL A 68 -17.48 -4.01 3.67
CA VAL A 68 -16.50 -4.88 4.33
C VAL A 68 -16.97 -5.20 5.74
N SER A 69 -17.22 -6.48 6.03
CA SER A 69 -17.57 -6.90 7.38
C SER A 69 -16.37 -6.81 8.35
N SER A 70 -16.66 -6.60 9.64
CA SER A 70 -15.62 -6.61 10.68
C SER A 70 -14.82 -7.91 10.71
N GLU A 71 -15.47 -9.04 10.45
CA GLU A 71 -14.82 -10.36 10.39
C GLU A 71 -13.82 -10.44 9.23
N THR A 72 -14.23 -10.02 8.02
CA THR A 72 -13.37 -10.00 6.84
C THR A 72 -12.16 -9.11 7.08
N ALA A 73 -12.37 -7.92 7.64
CA ALA A 73 -11.30 -6.98 7.96
C ALA A 73 -10.33 -7.53 9.02
N ASP A 74 -10.84 -8.13 10.11
CA ASP A 74 -9.98 -8.73 11.16
C ASP A 74 -9.14 -9.89 10.61
N ASN A 75 -9.71 -10.72 9.74
CA ASN A 75 -8.98 -11.82 9.11
C ASN A 75 -7.90 -11.32 8.14
N ALA A 76 -8.18 -10.27 7.36
CA ALA A 76 -7.18 -9.62 6.51
C ALA A 76 -6.02 -9.01 7.33
N LEU A 77 -6.34 -8.31 8.44
CA LEU A 77 -5.34 -7.74 9.34
C LEU A 77 -4.49 -8.81 10.02
N LYS A 78 -5.08 -9.95 10.43
CA LYS A 78 -4.33 -11.10 10.95
C LYS A 78 -3.36 -11.67 9.92
N ALA A 79 -3.82 -11.88 8.70
CA ALA A 79 -2.97 -12.38 7.61
C ALA A 79 -1.83 -11.41 7.34
N MET A 80 -2.12 -10.10 7.26
CA MET A 80 -1.13 -9.05 7.08
C MET A 80 -0.09 -9.07 8.21
N LYS A 81 -0.52 -9.11 9.48
CA LYS A 81 0.39 -9.08 10.64
C LYS A 81 1.44 -10.19 10.60
N ASN A 82 1.05 -11.38 10.18
CA ASN A 82 1.91 -12.56 10.20
C ASN A 82 2.70 -12.75 8.90
N TRP A 83 2.47 -11.90 7.90
CA TRP A 83 3.11 -12.06 6.60
C TRP A 83 4.49 -11.41 6.55
N SER A 84 5.45 -12.16 5.97
CA SER A 84 6.76 -11.66 5.57
C SER A 84 7.18 -12.29 4.25
N GLY A 85 7.61 -11.46 3.31
CA GLY A 85 8.17 -11.87 2.03
C GLY A 85 9.68 -11.62 1.90
N ILE A 86 10.34 -11.09 2.95
CA ILE A 86 11.73 -10.61 2.90
C ILE A 86 12.67 -11.66 2.30
N ASP A 87 12.63 -12.90 2.82
CA ASP A 87 13.55 -13.96 2.41
C ASP A 87 13.40 -14.38 0.94
N ASN A 88 12.24 -14.07 0.35
CA ASN A 88 11.88 -14.43 -1.00
C ASN A 88 12.14 -13.33 -2.03
N LEU A 89 12.43 -12.09 -1.63
CA LEU A 89 12.65 -10.95 -2.55
C LEU A 89 13.77 -11.24 -3.56
N LYS A 90 14.86 -11.87 -3.12
CA LYS A 90 16.00 -12.29 -3.98
C LYS A 90 15.62 -13.28 -5.09
N ASN A 91 14.48 -13.96 -4.94
CA ASN A 91 13.99 -14.92 -5.92
C ASN A 91 13.16 -14.25 -7.04
N ILE A 92 12.78 -12.98 -6.88
CA ILE A 92 12.09 -12.20 -7.91
C ILE A 92 13.11 -11.85 -9.00
N LYS A 93 12.90 -12.39 -10.19
CA LYS A 93 13.78 -12.19 -11.36
C LYS A 93 13.19 -11.21 -12.37
N ASN A 94 11.92 -10.89 -12.21
CA ASN A 94 11.17 -9.99 -13.07
C ASN A 94 11.78 -8.59 -13.07
N GLU A 95 11.72 -7.90 -14.20
CA GLU A 95 11.86 -6.45 -14.21
C GLU A 95 10.77 -5.85 -13.29
N THR A 96 11.17 -5.10 -12.30
CA THR A 96 10.27 -4.67 -11.21
C THR A 96 10.27 -3.15 -11.08
N LEU A 97 9.09 -2.55 -11.16
CA LEU A 97 8.87 -1.15 -10.83
C LEU A 97 8.28 -1.05 -9.43
N ILE A 98 8.94 -0.29 -8.55
CA ILE A 98 8.45 0.03 -7.22
C ILE A 98 7.97 1.48 -7.25
N VAL A 99 6.71 1.72 -6.90
CA VAL A 99 6.12 3.07 -6.89
C VAL A 99 5.69 3.44 -5.48
N TRP A 100 6.13 4.62 -5.01
CA TRP A 100 5.88 5.07 -3.65
C TRP A 100 5.70 6.58 -3.57
N GLY A 101 4.80 7.04 -2.69
CA GLY A 101 4.60 8.44 -2.35
C GLY A 101 5.39 8.83 -1.11
N ASP A 102 6.12 9.96 -1.14
CA ASP A 102 7.02 10.37 -0.05
C ASP A 102 6.29 10.82 1.23
N LYS A 103 4.96 10.92 1.18
CA LYS A 103 4.08 11.20 2.35
C LYS A 103 3.28 9.96 2.78
N ASP A 104 3.59 8.77 2.25
CA ASP A 104 2.90 7.54 2.67
C ASP A 104 3.24 7.20 4.13
N THR A 105 2.20 7.14 4.97
CA THR A 105 2.30 6.74 6.38
C THR A 105 1.89 5.29 6.61
N SER A 106 1.42 4.58 5.57
CA SER A 106 1.09 3.17 5.62
C SER A 106 2.31 2.29 5.38
N TYR A 107 3.16 2.69 4.41
CA TYR A 107 4.45 2.04 4.12
C TYR A 107 5.53 3.13 4.08
N ASN A 108 6.47 3.08 5.01
CA ASN A 108 7.57 4.05 5.09
C ASN A 108 8.68 3.76 4.05
N PHE A 109 9.62 4.70 3.92
CA PHE A 109 10.74 4.58 2.98
C PHE A 109 11.56 3.30 3.19
N GLU A 110 11.77 2.86 4.41
CA GLU A 110 12.54 1.65 4.72
C GLU A 110 11.94 0.39 4.05
N GLN A 111 10.62 0.30 3.97
CA GLN A 111 9.94 -0.82 3.32
C GLN A 111 10.18 -0.86 1.82
N VAL A 112 10.06 0.27 1.13
CA VAL A 112 10.29 0.34 -0.32
C VAL A 112 11.77 0.26 -0.68
N ASP A 113 12.65 0.78 0.17
CA ASP A 113 14.10 0.63 0.04
C ASP A 113 14.53 -0.84 0.22
N THR A 114 13.89 -1.56 1.15
CA THR A 114 14.09 -3.01 1.32
C THR A 114 13.71 -3.77 0.06
N LEU A 115 12.57 -3.46 -0.57
CA LEU A 115 12.19 -4.04 -1.85
C LEU A 115 13.26 -3.75 -2.91
N ASN A 116 13.64 -2.47 -3.05
CA ASN A 116 14.57 -2.03 -4.09
C ASN A 116 15.98 -2.62 -3.93
N LYS A 117 16.45 -2.79 -2.71
CA LYS A 117 17.77 -3.40 -2.44
C LYS A 117 17.81 -4.91 -2.65
N ASN A 118 16.70 -5.60 -2.42
CA ASN A 118 16.67 -7.07 -2.44
C ASN A 118 16.08 -7.67 -3.72
N ILE A 119 15.39 -6.90 -4.55
CA ILE A 119 14.94 -7.32 -5.89
C ILE A 119 15.95 -6.84 -6.92
N LYS A 120 16.72 -7.76 -7.50
CA LYS A 120 17.89 -7.44 -8.33
C LYS A 120 17.58 -6.52 -9.53
N ASN A 121 16.44 -6.74 -10.19
CA ASN A 121 16.03 -6.00 -11.38
C ASN A 121 14.94 -4.98 -11.07
N SER A 122 15.08 -4.24 -9.95
CA SER A 122 14.08 -3.25 -9.56
C SER A 122 14.52 -1.82 -9.81
N LYS A 123 13.53 -0.95 -10.02
CA LYS A 123 13.65 0.49 -10.07
C LYS A 123 12.62 1.09 -9.12
N LEU A 124 13.06 2.00 -8.25
CA LEU A 124 12.19 2.76 -7.36
C LEU A 124 11.85 4.11 -7.98
N GLU A 125 10.57 4.39 -8.11
CA GLU A 125 10.05 5.71 -8.52
C GLU A 125 9.32 6.35 -7.34
N ILE A 126 9.77 7.54 -6.95
CA ILE A 126 9.24 8.30 -5.81
C ILE A 126 8.38 9.46 -6.33
N PHE A 127 7.12 9.49 -5.89
CA PHE A 127 6.22 10.61 -6.15
C PHE A 127 6.28 11.58 -4.97
N LYS A 128 6.78 12.77 -5.25
CA LYS A 128 6.85 13.84 -4.24
C LYS A 128 5.45 14.38 -3.94
N ASP A 129 5.25 14.72 -2.67
CA ASP A 129 4.00 15.28 -2.15
C ASP A 129 2.77 14.40 -2.41
N CYS A 130 2.97 13.08 -2.49
CA CYS A 130 1.94 12.07 -2.61
C CYS A 130 1.97 11.12 -1.41
N ALA A 131 0.78 10.69 -0.98
CA ALA A 131 0.63 9.69 0.07
C ALA A 131 0.48 8.27 -0.52
N HIS A 132 -0.30 7.41 0.11
CA HIS A 132 -0.50 6.02 -0.28
C HIS A 132 -1.19 5.87 -1.66
N ASN A 133 -2.12 6.76 -1.99
CA ASN A 133 -2.92 6.70 -3.20
C ASN A 133 -2.33 7.55 -4.35
N VAL A 134 -1.05 7.39 -4.63
CA VAL A 134 -0.35 8.07 -5.73
C VAL A 134 -1.13 8.06 -7.04
N HIS A 135 -1.75 6.92 -7.38
CA HIS A 135 -2.54 6.72 -8.59
C HIS A 135 -3.81 7.58 -8.67
N LEU A 136 -4.27 8.10 -7.54
CA LEU A 136 -5.41 9.03 -7.46
C LEU A 136 -4.95 10.48 -7.30
N GLU A 137 -3.83 10.71 -6.59
CA GLU A 137 -3.30 12.05 -6.34
C GLU A 137 -2.59 12.62 -7.58
N GLU A 138 -1.84 11.78 -8.30
CA GLU A 138 -1.08 12.13 -9.50
C GLU A 138 -1.37 11.17 -10.67
N ALA A 139 -2.66 11.03 -11.02
CA ALA A 139 -3.16 10.01 -11.94
C ALA A 139 -2.47 10.04 -13.33
N ASP A 140 -2.29 11.20 -13.93
CA ASP A 140 -1.70 11.31 -15.27
C ASP A 140 -0.22 10.87 -15.28
N LYS A 141 0.54 11.32 -14.28
CA LYS A 141 1.94 10.94 -14.11
C LYS A 141 2.07 9.45 -13.80
N PHE A 142 1.22 8.92 -12.92
CA PHE A 142 1.20 7.49 -12.58
C PHE A 142 0.88 6.64 -13.81
N ASN A 143 -0.20 6.98 -14.54
CA ASN A 143 -0.61 6.25 -15.74
C ASN A 143 0.46 6.27 -16.83
N LYS A 144 1.12 7.43 -17.02
CA LYS A 144 2.24 7.53 -17.97
C LYS A 144 3.39 6.61 -17.55
N LEU A 145 3.81 6.66 -16.29
CA LEU A 145 4.88 5.80 -15.76
C LEU A 145 4.58 4.31 -15.98
N ILE A 146 3.35 3.88 -15.68
CA ILE A 146 2.93 2.48 -15.86
C ILE A 146 2.98 2.10 -17.35
N LYS A 147 2.43 2.93 -18.24
CA LYS A 147 2.46 2.68 -19.68
C LYS A 147 3.89 2.57 -20.21
N ASP A 148 4.77 3.49 -19.82
CA ASP A 148 6.17 3.51 -20.25
C ASP A 148 6.91 2.25 -19.72
N PHE A 149 6.54 1.76 -18.54
CA PHE A 149 7.17 0.57 -17.97
C PHE A 149 6.70 -0.72 -18.63
N ILE A 150 5.42 -0.87 -18.98
CA ILE A 150 4.88 -2.13 -19.50
C ILE A 150 5.14 -2.31 -21.01
N ASN A 151 5.39 -1.23 -21.76
CA ASN A 151 5.78 -1.27 -23.19
C ASN A 151 7.28 -1.49 -23.34
#